data_6f4aa76cfcdac30af27c99eb4f2b2bbe
#
_entry.id   6f4aa76cfcdac30af27c99eb4f2b2bbe
#
_cell.length_a   1.000
_cell.length_b   1.000
_cell.length_c   1.000
_cell.angle_alpha   90.00
_cell.angle_beta   90.00
_cell.angle_gamma   90.00
#
_symmetry.space_group_name_H-M   'P 1'
#
loop_
_entity.id
_entity.type
_entity.pdbx_description
1 polymer ?
#
loop_
_entity_poly.entity_id
_entity_poly.type
_entity_poly.pdbx_seq_one_letter_code
_entity_poly.pdbx_strand_id
1 'polypeptide(L)'
;LDHRLFIDQIPYVGTSLTHSYNNAYTDSAAAATAWSTGYKTKNRYLSLDPDKKILDTIVEMLHKKGYTSGLVATSSVTHATPAALYAHIDSRYEYKNIANQLMNSSIDIALGGGKEFFDLNKINDTHYVLTEKESLQLNFDHSKKLIGLFDDDGIERSNEKPTQRQMTNFVLNHFNKQCSGFFLMTEGSQIDWAGHDNDANEMIEEFKDFDLTIRDLINFVNEDNETLL
;
A
#
# COMPACT_ATOMS: atom_id res chain seq x y z
N LEU A 1 -24.17 15.00 -11.16
CA LEU A 1 -22.76 14.65 -11.42
C LEU A 1 -22.22 15.55 -12.54
N ASP A 2 -21.99 16.82 -12.22
CA ASP A 2 -21.48 17.78 -13.20
C ASP A 2 -19.95 17.94 -13.11
N HIS A 3 -19.25 17.11 -12.34
CA HIS A 3 -17.82 17.14 -12.19
C HIS A 3 -17.20 15.84 -12.67
N ARG A 4 -16.25 15.98 -13.58
CA ARG A 4 -15.40 14.89 -14.04
C ARG A 4 -14.46 14.47 -12.90
N LEU A 5 -14.30 13.16 -12.68
CA LEU A 5 -13.39 12.63 -11.68
C LEU A 5 -11.92 12.98 -12.02
N PHE A 6 -11.08 13.06 -11.02
CA PHE A 6 -9.65 13.31 -11.24
C PHE A 6 -8.97 12.13 -11.93
N ILE A 7 -9.37 10.90 -11.63
CA ILE A 7 -8.89 9.71 -12.31
C ILE A 7 -9.16 9.74 -13.83
N ASP A 8 -10.25 10.37 -14.28
CA ASP A 8 -10.57 10.53 -15.71
C ASP A 8 -9.64 11.52 -16.45
N GLN A 9 -8.80 12.23 -15.72
CA GLN A 9 -7.86 13.21 -16.28
C GLN A 9 -6.48 12.60 -16.58
N ILE A 10 -6.24 11.37 -16.16
CA ILE A 10 -4.98 10.66 -16.45
C ILE A 10 -4.92 10.37 -17.95
N PRO A 11 -3.87 10.85 -18.66
CA PRO A 11 -3.86 10.85 -20.12
C PRO A 11 -3.58 9.48 -20.75
N TYR A 12 -3.02 8.55 -19.99
CA TYR A 12 -2.65 7.22 -20.49
C TYR A 12 -3.55 6.15 -19.91
N VAL A 13 -4.12 5.34 -20.78
CA VAL A 13 -5.02 4.23 -20.43
C VAL A 13 -4.52 2.96 -21.10
N GLY A 14 -4.54 1.87 -20.36
CA GLY A 14 -4.17 0.54 -20.86
C GLY A 14 -5.17 -0.51 -20.42
N THR A 15 -4.97 -1.73 -20.92
CA THR A 15 -5.75 -2.91 -20.53
C THR A 15 -4.84 -3.97 -19.97
N SER A 16 -5.32 -4.74 -19.00
CA SER A 16 -4.58 -5.81 -18.37
C SER A 16 -5.37 -7.12 -18.39
N LEU A 17 -4.66 -8.24 -18.58
CA LEU A 17 -5.22 -9.58 -18.44
C LEU A 17 -5.11 -9.99 -16.98
N THR A 18 -6.24 -10.01 -16.29
CA THR A 18 -6.29 -10.14 -14.83
C THR A 18 -6.25 -11.59 -14.31
N HIS A 19 -6.39 -12.62 -15.14
CA HIS A 19 -6.35 -14.02 -14.70
C HIS A 19 -5.05 -14.36 -13.96
N SER A 20 -5.14 -15.20 -12.94
CA SER A 20 -3.95 -15.75 -12.25
C SER A 20 -3.35 -16.93 -13.04
N TYR A 21 -2.24 -17.48 -12.57
CA TYR A 21 -1.57 -18.60 -13.24
C TYR A 21 -2.48 -19.86 -13.38
N ASN A 22 -3.28 -20.13 -12.36
CA ASN A 22 -4.06 -21.37 -12.28
C ASN A 22 -5.58 -21.16 -12.28
N ASN A 23 -6.08 -19.92 -12.44
CA ASN A 23 -7.50 -19.63 -12.35
C ASN A 23 -7.88 -18.47 -13.28
N ALA A 24 -9.06 -18.57 -13.91
CA ALA A 24 -9.63 -17.47 -14.70
C ALA A 24 -9.94 -16.22 -13.85
N TYR A 25 -10.22 -16.42 -12.56
CA TYR A 25 -10.45 -15.35 -11.59
C TYR A 25 -9.25 -15.25 -10.65
N THR A 26 -8.57 -14.12 -10.70
CA THR A 26 -7.48 -13.83 -9.75
C THR A 26 -8.02 -13.49 -8.36
N ASP A 27 -7.19 -13.69 -7.33
CA ASP A 27 -7.37 -12.98 -6.07
C ASP A 27 -6.38 -11.81 -5.97
N SER A 28 -6.52 -10.98 -4.93
CA SER A 28 -5.64 -9.83 -4.71
C SER A 28 -4.17 -10.23 -4.57
N ALA A 29 -3.87 -11.39 -3.98
CA ALA A 29 -2.50 -11.85 -3.77
C ALA A 29 -1.78 -12.12 -5.11
N ALA A 30 -2.41 -12.91 -5.99
CA ALA A 30 -1.85 -13.21 -7.30
C ALA A 30 -1.82 -11.98 -8.22
N ALA A 31 -2.83 -11.10 -8.13
CA ALA A 31 -2.86 -9.86 -8.90
C ALA A 31 -1.73 -8.91 -8.46
N ALA A 32 -1.59 -8.66 -7.16
CA ALA A 32 -0.55 -7.79 -6.63
C ALA A 32 0.85 -8.38 -6.84
N THR A 33 1.03 -9.70 -6.75
CA THR A 33 2.27 -10.36 -7.14
C THR A 33 2.63 -10.08 -8.61
N ALA A 34 1.65 -10.11 -9.51
CA ALA A 34 1.91 -9.81 -10.92
C ALA A 34 2.37 -8.36 -11.12
N TRP A 35 1.83 -7.39 -10.38
CA TRP A 35 2.30 -5.99 -10.43
C TRP A 35 3.67 -5.80 -9.80
N SER A 36 3.91 -6.44 -8.67
CA SER A 36 5.14 -6.25 -7.91
C SER A 36 6.35 -6.95 -8.54
N THR A 37 6.14 -8.05 -9.27
CA THR A 37 7.22 -8.91 -9.77
C THR A 37 7.27 -9.03 -11.30
N GLY A 38 6.16 -8.72 -11.99
CA GLY A 38 6.01 -8.97 -13.43
C GLY A 38 5.62 -10.41 -13.77
N TYR A 39 5.41 -11.28 -12.79
CA TYR A 39 5.08 -12.69 -13.01
C TYR A 39 3.71 -13.08 -12.43
N LYS A 40 2.95 -13.84 -13.19
CA LYS A 40 1.70 -14.45 -12.71
C LYS A 40 1.98 -15.62 -11.79
N THR A 41 1.22 -15.71 -10.71
CA THR A 41 1.32 -16.79 -9.73
C THR A 41 -0.06 -17.42 -9.42
N LYS A 42 -0.07 -18.40 -8.55
CA LYS A 42 -1.30 -19.03 -8.05
C LYS A 42 -2.03 -18.11 -7.09
N ASN A 43 -3.36 -18.19 -7.07
CA ASN A 43 -4.16 -17.49 -6.07
C ASN A 43 -3.63 -17.78 -4.66
N ARG A 44 -3.67 -16.77 -3.79
CA ARG A 44 -3.17 -16.74 -2.40
C ARG A 44 -1.65 -16.60 -2.24
N TYR A 45 -0.84 -16.81 -3.26
CA TYR A 45 0.61 -16.65 -3.17
C TYR A 45 1.01 -15.19 -3.22
N LEU A 46 1.96 -14.82 -2.37
CA LEU A 46 2.58 -13.49 -2.31
C LEU A 46 4.03 -13.60 -2.76
N SER A 47 4.36 -12.95 -3.85
CA SER A 47 5.69 -12.83 -4.48
C SER A 47 6.51 -14.12 -4.53
N LEU A 48 5.79 -15.19 -4.81
CA LEU A 48 6.32 -16.51 -5.16
C LEU A 48 5.86 -16.89 -6.57
N ASP A 49 6.70 -17.62 -7.30
CA ASP A 49 6.28 -18.25 -8.53
C ASP A 49 5.33 -19.48 -8.26
N PRO A 50 4.75 -20.10 -9.30
CA PRO A 50 3.89 -21.27 -9.09
C PRO A 50 4.57 -22.46 -8.41
N ASP A 51 5.91 -22.53 -8.43
CA ASP A 51 6.71 -23.58 -7.80
C ASP A 51 7.29 -23.17 -6.44
N LYS A 52 6.76 -22.06 -5.87
CA LYS A 52 7.14 -21.47 -4.58
C LYS A 52 8.56 -20.89 -4.53
N LYS A 53 9.15 -20.57 -5.65
CA LYS A 53 10.42 -19.83 -5.66
C LYS A 53 10.14 -18.34 -5.42
N ILE A 54 11.00 -17.72 -4.65
CA ILE A 54 10.96 -16.28 -4.37
C ILE A 54 11.16 -15.50 -5.67
N LEU A 55 10.29 -14.51 -5.89
CA LEU A 55 10.38 -13.53 -6.96
C LEU A 55 10.79 -12.18 -6.35
N ASP A 56 11.87 -11.59 -6.83
CA ASP A 56 12.23 -10.22 -6.42
C ASP A 56 11.11 -9.25 -6.76
N THR A 57 10.67 -8.47 -5.78
CA THR A 57 9.65 -7.43 -5.98
C THR A 57 10.27 -6.15 -6.54
N ILE A 58 9.44 -5.29 -7.14
CA ILE A 58 9.89 -3.97 -7.59
C ILE A 58 10.51 -3.15 -6.45
N VAL A 59 9.97 -3.26 -5.23
CA VAL A 59 10.51 -2.59 -4.04
C VAL A 59 11.91 -3.08 -3.71
N GLU A 60 12.12 -4.39 -3.70
CA GLU A 60 13.45 -4.98 -3.42
C GLU A 60 14.46 -4.62 -4.51
N MET A 61 14.02 -4.59 -5.78
CA MET A 61 14.87 -4.18 -6.90
C MET A 61 15.27 -2.69 -6.82
N LEU A 62 14.33 -1.83 -6.44
CA LEU A 62 14.56 -0.40 -6.28
C LEU A 62 15.40 -0.09 -5.04
N HIS A 63 15.19 -0.80 -3.94
CA HIS A 63 16.01 -0.67 -2.73
C HIS A 63 17.50 -0.96 -3.03
N LYS A 64 17.80 -2.00 -3.82
CA LYS A 64 19.17 -2.31 -4.29
C LYS A 64 19.81 -1.14 -5.08
N LYS A 65 19.00 -0.20 -5.59
CA LYS A 65 19.43 1.01 -6.32
C LYS A 65 19.41 2.28 -5.44
N GLY A 66 19.11 2.15 -4.16
CA GLY A 66 19.08 3.27 -3.22
C GLY A 66 17.78 4.09 -3.22
N TYR A 67 16.70 3.57 -3.80
CA TYR A 67 15.38 4.19 -3.71
C TYR A 67 14.75 3.89 -2.35
N THR A 68 13.97 4.85 -1.85
CA THR A 68 13.09 4.65 -0.70
C THR A 68 11.73 4.12 -1.14
N SER A 69 10.99 3.49 -0.22
CA SER A 69 9.70 2.89 -0.54
C SER A 69 8.64 3.14 0.53
N GLY A 70 7.44 3.46 0.08
CA GLY A 70 6.26 3.67 0.91
C GLY A 70 5.09 2.80 0.51
N LEU A 71 4.34 2.35 1.52
CA LEU A 71 3.07 1.66 1.37
C LEU A 71 1.99 2.41 2.14
N VAL A 72 0.87 2.66 1.50
CA VAL A 72 -0.35 3.20 2.12
C VAL A 72 -1.52 2.31 1.73
N ALA A 73 -2.30 1.85 2.69
CA ALA A 73 -3.52 1.09 2.43
C ALA A 73 -4.59 1.41 3.48
N THR A 74 -5.85 1.43 3.10
CA THR A 74 -6.95 1.53 4.06
C THR A 74 -7.35 0.18 4.65
N SER A 75 -6.78 -0.92 4.13
CA SER A 75 -6.77 -2.24 4.80
C SER A 75 -5.64 -2.35 5.81
N SER A 76 -5.48 -3.54 6.40
CA SER A 76 -4.25 -3.92 7.08
C SER A 76 -3.05 -3.81 6.14
N VAL A 77 -1.92 -3.32 6.63
CA VAL A 77 -0.64 -3.34 5.88
C VAL A 77 -0.16 -4.76 5.60
N THR A 78 -0.72 -5.77 6.27
CA THR A 78 -0.47 -7.19 6.01
C THR A 78 -1.45 -7.81 5.02
N HIS A 79 -2.45 -7.04 4.53
CA HIS A 79 -3.37 -7.52 3.51
C HIS A 79 -2.63 -7.79 2.19
N ALA A 80 -3.24 -8.56 1.31
CA ALA A 80 -2.57 -9.16 0.16
C ALA A 80 -1.89 -8.15 -0.77
N THR A 81 -2.53 -7.00 -1.05
CA THR A 81 -2.00 -6.01 -2.00
C THR A 81 -0.72 -5.34 -1.48
N PRO A 82 -0.70 -4.73 -0.28
CA PRO A 82 0.55 -4.20 0.26
C PRO A 82 1.58 -5.30 0.52
N ALA A 83 1.15 -6.48 1.01
CA ALA A 83 2.04 -7.57 1.37
C ALA A 83 2.82 -8.15 0.16
N ALA A 84 2.23 -8.16 -1.03
CA ALA A 84 2.90 -8.65 -2.24
C ALA A 84 4.11 -7.80 -2.68
N LEU A 85 4.36 -6.66 -2.04
CA LEU A 85 5.52 -5.81 -2.33
C LEU A 85 6.73 -6.13 -1.45
N TYR A 86 6.56 -6.95 -0.38
CA TYR A 86 7.63 -7.25 0.57
C TYR A 86 7.62 -8.66 1.15
N ALA A 87 6.50 -9.41 1.02
CA ALA A 87 6.36 -10.72 1.63
C ALA A 87 6.40 -11.84 0.59
N HIS A 88 7.07 -12.95 0.96
CA HIS A 88 7.19 -14.15 0.14
C HIS A 88 6.61 -15.32 0.91
N ILE A 89 5.34 -15.64 0.62
CA ILE A 89 4.63 -16.70 1.34
C ILE A 89 3.52 -17.30 0.46
N ASP A 90 3.20 -18.57 0.66
CA ASP A 90 2.23 -19.29 -0.14
C ASP A 90 0.78 -19.18 0.37
N SER A 91 0.57 -18.35 1.40
CA SER A 91 -0.76 -18.06 1.91
C SER A 91 -0.89 -16.61 2.42
N ARG A 92 -1.73 -15.82 1.76
CA ARG A 92 -2.08 -14.45 2.17
C ARG A 92 -2.74 -14.33 3.54
N TYR A 93 -3.17 -15.44 4.12
CA TYR A 93 -3.87 -15.47 5.41
C TYR A 93 -2.92 -15.65 6.59
N GLU A 94 -1.63 -15.77 6.36
CA GLU A 94 -0.63 -15.87 7.40
C GLU A 94 -0.19 -14.49 7.93
N TYR A 95 -1.14 -13.67 8.34
CA TYR A 95 -0.96 -12.27 8.70
C TYR A 95 0.21 -12.01 9.67
N LYS A 96 0.40 -12.86 10.70
CA LYS A 96 1.52 -12.70 11.65
C LYS A 96 2.88 -12.96 11.01
N ASN A 97 2.97 -13.92 10.09
CA ASN A 97 4.20 -14.18 9.33
C ASN A 97 4.47 -13.04 8.35
N ILE A 98 3.43 -12.51 7.72
CA ILE A 98 3.51 -11.34 6.83
C ILE A 98 3.97 -10.10 7.62
N ALA A 99 3.39 -9.86 8.81
CA ALA A 99 3.83 -8.77 9.70
C ALA A 99 5.32 -8.88 10.07
N ASN A 100 5.79 -10.09 10.41
CA ASN A 100 7.21 -10.33 10.68
C ASN A 100 8.10 -10.07 9.45
N GLN A 101 7.62 -10.39 8.25
CA GLN A 101 8.36 -10.08 7.02
C GLN A 101 8.41 -8.58 6.76
N LEU A 102 7.33 -7.82 7.02
CA LEU A 102 7.33 -6.36 6.91
C LEU A 102 8.42 -5.73 7.79
N MET A 103 8.52 -6.17 9.05
CA MET A 103 9.49 -5.63 10.00
C MET A 103 10.94 -5.82 9.55
N ASN A 104 11.22 -6.85 8.74
CA ASN A 104 12.54 -7.15 8.21
C ASN A 104 12.71 -6.79 6.73
N SER A 105 11.68 -6.22 6.09
CA SER A 105 11.68 -5.87 4.67
C SER A 105 12.49 -4.61 4.36
N SER A 106 12.59 -4.27 3.09
CA SER A 106 13.18 -3.01 2.61
C SER A 106 12.19 -1.84 2.58
N ILE A 107 10.96 -2.00 3.06
CA ILE A 107 9.99 -0.91 3.15
C ILE A 107 10.45 0.11 4.20
N ASP A 108 10.45 1.39 3.82
CA ASP A 108 10.83 2.50 4.70
C ASP A 108 9.65 3.06 5.48
N ILE A 109 8.48 3.18 4.82
CA ILE A 109 7.25 3.66 5.43
C ILE A 109 6.10 2.73 5.06
N ALA A 110 5.35 2.23 6.07
CA ALA A 110 4.10 1.50 5.87
C ALA A 110 3.00 2.11 6.74
N LEU A 111 1.90 2.57 6.14
CA LEU A 111 0.77 3.18 6.83
C LEU A 111 -0.53 2.47 6.46
N GLY A 112 -1.28 2.05 7.47
CA GLY A 112 -2.57 1.37 7.29
C GLY A 112 -3.13 0.87 8.62
N GLY A 113 -3.96 -0.17 8.55
CA GLY A 113 -4.42 -0.91 9.71
C GLY A 113 -3.56 -2.16 9.98
N GLY A 114 -4.10 -3.09 10.79
CA GLY A 114 -3.48 -4.39 11.08
C GLY A 114 -2.72 -4.46 12.40
N LYS A 115 -2.98 -3.55 13.32
CA LYS A 115 -2.30 -3.47 14.62
C LYS A 115 -2.33 -4.80 15.38
N GLU A 116 -3.41 -5.58 15.28
CA GLU A 116 -3.55 -6.87 15.98
C GLU A 116 -2.55 -7.95 15.52
N PHE A 117 -1.93 -7.78 14.33
CA PHE A 117 -0.98 -8.75 13.79
C PHE A 117 0.45 -8.50 14.25
N PHE A 118 0.73 -7.37 14.90
CA PHE A 118 2.05 -6.94 15.34
C PHE A 118 2.22 -7.04 16.86
N ASP A 119 3.37 -7.50 17.29
CA ASP A 119 3.79 -7.38 18.68
C ASP A 119 4.52 -6.04 18.88
N LEU A 120 3.77 -5.01 19.24
CA LEU A 120 4.29 -3.63 19.36
C LEU A 120 5.44 -3.54 20.39
N ASN A 121 5.49 -4.44 21.37
CA ASN A 121 6.56 -4.46 22.37
C ASN A 121 7.91 -4.93 21.79
N LYS A 122 7.89 -5.58 20.62
CA LYS A 122 9.07 -6.04 19.91
C LYS A 122 9.52 -5.10 18.80
N ILE A 123 8.71 -4.09 18.47
CA ILE A 123 9.03 -3.10 17.45
C ILE A 123 9.79 -1.93 18.09
N ASN A 124 10.98 -2.12 18.63
CA ASN A 124 11.54 -1.07 19.47
C ASN A 124 12.50 -0.11 18.73
N ASP A 125 13.72 -0.53 18.47
CA ASP A 125 14.77 0.44 18.15
C ASP A 125 14.94 0.75 16.67
N THR A 126 14.29 -0.02 15.79
CA THR A 126 14.47 0.08 14.33
C THR A 126 13.35 0.83 13.62
N HIS A 127 12.22 1.05 14.28
CA HIS A 127 11.04 1.68 13.69
C HIS A 127 10.43 2.75 14.60
N TYR A 128 9.90 3.81 13.98
CA TYR A 128 8.88 4.65 14.61
C TYR A 128 7.51 3.98 14.44
N VAL A 129 6.74 3.89 15.51
CA VAL A 129 5.37 3.32 15.48
C VAL A 129 4.36 4.44 15.72
N LEU A 130 3.43 4.61 14.78
CA LEU A 130 2.32 5.54 14.88
C LEU A 130 1.02 4.75 15.07
N THR A 131 0.21 5.14 16.05
CA THR A 131 -1.10 4.53 16.29
C THR A 131 -2.24 5.53 16.29
N GLU A 132 -1.91 6.83 16.29
CA GLU A 132 -2.87 7.92 16.34
C GLU A 132 -2.72 8.82 15.11
N LYS A 133 -3.83 9.31 14.58
CA LYS A 133 -3.90 10.18 13.41
C LYS A 133 -3.04 11.45 13.56
N GLU A 134 -3.02 12.04 14.74
CA GLU A 134 -2.29 13.25 15.06
C GLU A 134 -0.78 13.08 14.88
N SER A 135 -0.28 11.87 15.00
CA SER A 135 1.12 11.53 14.78
C SER A 135 1.60 11.85 13.35
N LEU A 136 0.68 11.90 12.36
CA LEU A 136 0.99 12.30 10.99
C LEU A 136 1.39 13.78 10.87
N GLN A 137 1.24 14.57 11.93
CA GLN A 137 1.70 15.98 11.96
C GLN A 137 3.13 16.13 12.50
N LEU A 138 3.71 15.05 13.04
CA LEU A 138 5.05 15.07 13.61
C LEU A 138 6.11 14.95 12.50
N ASN A 139 7.27 15.52 12.76
CA ASN A 139 8.43 15.31 11.91
C ASN A 139 9.25 14.14 12.44
N PHE A 140 9.55 13.21 11.55
CA PHE A 140 10.41 12.08 11.83
C PHE A 140 11.70 12.24 11.04
N ASP A 141 12.82 11.88 11.63
CA ASP A 141 14.07 11.77 10.91
C ASP A 141 14.10 10.44 10.10
N HIS A 142 15.01 10.35 9.16
CA HIS A 142 15.15 9.17 8.29
C HIS A 142 16.06 8.08 8.89
N SER A 143 16.38 8.16 10.18
CA SER A 143 17.27 7.20 10.85
C SER A 143 16.60 5.86 11.11
N LYS A 144 15.28 5.85 11.14
CA LYS A 144 14.45 4.66 11.39
C LYS A 144 13.35 4.53 10.35
N LYS A 145 12.91 3.30 10.13
CA LYS A 145 11.69 3.02 9.36
C LYS A 145 10.46 3.48 10.14
N LEU A 146 9.36 3.70 9.44
CA LEU A 146 8.12 4.17 10.04
C LEU A 146 6.97 3.22 9.74
N ILE A 147 6.25 2.80 10.77
CA ILE A 147 5.05 1.99 10.62
C ILE A 147 3.88 2.67 11.33
N GLY A 148 2.80 2.94 10.60
CA GLY A 148 1.55 3.48 11.12
C GLY A 148 0.47 2.41 11.11
N LEU A 149 -0.04 2.06 12.29
CA LEU A 149 -1.04 1.03 12.51
C LEU A 149 -2.25 1.68 13.20
N PHE A 150 -3.15 2.22 12.41
CA PHE A 150 -4.21 3.12 12.89
C PHE A 150 -5.51 2.39 13.27
N ASP A 151 -5.59 1.09 13.00
CA ASP A 151 -6.69 0.23 13.40
C ASP A 151 -6.24 -1.22 13.61
N ASP A 152 -7.07 -2.04 14.24
CA ASP A 152 -6.72 -3.44 14.54
C ASP A 152 -6.67 -4.27 13.26
N ASP A 153 -7.59 -4.10 12.32
CA ASP A 153 -7.58 -4.70 10.97
C ASP A 153 -7.60 -3.59 9.91
N GLY A 154 -8.63 -3.48 9.07
CA GLY A 154 -8.80 -2.36 8.14
C GLY A 154 -9.20 -1.07 8.86
N ILE A 155 -8.82 0.07 8.29
CA ILE A 155 -9.17 1.37 8.86
C ILE A 155 -10.65 1.66 8.61
N GLU A 156 -11.45 1.67 9.66
CA GLU A 156 -12.84 2.11 9.59
C GLU A 156 -12.91 3.64 9.47
N ARG A 157 -13.76 4.11 8.56
CA ARG A 157 -13.92 5.54 8.33
C ARG A 157 -14.44 6.26 9.58
N SER A 158 -13.65 7.17 10.11
CA SER A 158 -14.04 8.03 11.22
C SER A 158 -13.22 9.33 11.24
N ASN A 159 -13.65 10.30 12.06
CA ASN A 159 -12.88 11.52 12.24
C ASN A 159 -11.57 11.32 13.02
N GLU A 160 -11.46 10.23 13.76
CA GLU A 160 -10.32 9.88 14.61
C GLU A 160 -9.24 9.10 13.87
N LYS A 161 -9.59 8.53 12.71
CA LYS A 161 -8.68 7.74 11.88
C LYS A 161 -8.19 8.54 10.67
N PRO A 162 -6.97 8.31 10.19
CA PRO A 162 -6.50 8.96 8.98
C PRO A 162 -7.17 8.40 7.74
N THR A 163 -7.43 9.24 6.74
CA THR A 163 -7.89 8.81 5.44
C THR A 163 -6.70 8.39 4.56
N GLN A 164 -6.98 7.67 3.47
CA GLN A 164 -5.98 7.33 2.46
C GLN A 164 -5.20 8.57 2.00
N ARG A 165 -5.93 9.64 1.70
CA ARG A 165 -5.36 10.92 1.26
C ARG A 165 -4.39 11.51 2.27
N GLN A 166 -4.75 11.50 3.57
CA GLN A 166 -3.88 12.04 4.62
C GLN A 166 -2.59 11.24 4.77
N MET A 167 -2.69 9.91 4.74
CA MET A 167 -1.54 9.02 4.80
C MET A 167 -0.64 9.17 3.57
N THR A 168 -1.21 9.22 2.37
CA THR A 168 -0.46 9.41 1.12
C THR A 168 0.29 10.73 1.11
N ASN A 169 -0.36 11.83 1.48
CA ASN A 169 0.27 13.14 1.54
C ASN A 169 1.39 13.21 2.60
N PHE A 170 1.23 12.51 3.73
CA PHE A 170 2.30 12.38 4.71
C PHE A 170 3.54 11.72 4.10
N VAL A 171 3.38 10.60 3.39
CA VAL A 171 4.50 9.88 2.77
C VAL A 171 5.16 10.72 1.69
N LEU A 172 4.40 11.37 0.81
CA LEU A 172 4.94 12.27 -0.23
C LEU A 172 5.76 13.40 0.38
N ASN A 173 5.24 14.06 1.42
CA ASN A 173 5.96 15.13 2.12
C ASN A 173 7.23 14.65 2.83
N HIS A 174 7.24 13.40 3.27
CA HIS A 174 8.42 12.78 3.88
C HIS A 174 9.48 12.48 2.81
N PHE A 175 9.10 11.91 1.67
CA PHE A 175 10.02 11.56 0.59
C PHE A 175 10.55 12.76 -0.20
N ASN A 176 9.76 13.79 -0.39
CA ASN A 176 10.17 15.00 -1.12
C ASN A 176 11.38 15.74 -0.48
N LYS A 177 11.71 15.40 0.76
CA LYS A 177 12.90 15.94 1.45
C LYS A 177 14.17 15.13 1.18
N GLN A 178 14.09 14.04 0.40
CA GLN A 178 15.20 13.15 0.10
C GLN A 178 15.74 13.40 -1.30
N CYS A 179 17.05 13.23 -1.47
CA CYS A 179 17.73 13.41 -2.76
C CYS A 179 17.70 12.16 -3.65
N SER A 180 17.17 11.02 -3.18
CA SER A 180 17.05 9.78 -3.94
C SER A 180 15.62 9.59 -4.44
N GLY A 181 15.42 8.85 -5.52
CA GLY A 181 14.10 8.49 -6.01
C GLY A 181 13.32 7.64 -4.98
N PHE A 182 12.02 7.56 -5.16
CA PHE A 182 11.15 6.76 -4.30
C PHE A 182 10.15 5.93 -5.11
N PHE A 183 9.58 4.93 -4.44
CA PHE A 183 8.42 4.18 -4.89
C PHE A 183 7.31 4.31 -3.84
N LEU A 184 6.10 4.64 -4.25
CA LEU A 184 4.94 4.70 -3.38
C LEU A 184 3.79 3.90 -3.97
N MET A 185 3.26 2.94 -3.21
CA MET A 185 1.97 2.31 -3.47
C MET A 185 0.94 2.88 -2.51
N THR A 186 -0.22 3.27 -3.03
CA THR A 186 -1.36 3.71 -2.24
C THR A 186 -2.64 3.03 -2.71
N GLU A 187 -3.41 2.47 -1.79
CA GLU A 187 -4.60 1.66 -2.06
C GLU A 187 -5.80 2.12 -1.23
N GLY A 188 -6.91 2.40 -1.91
CA GLY A 188 -8.23 2.58 -1.30
C GLY A 188 -8.92 1.22 -1.11
N SER A 189 -8.41 0.41 -0.21
CA SER A 189 -8.82 -1.00 -0.02
C SER A 189 -10.29 -1.13 0.39
N GLN A 190 -10.81 -0.18 1.14
CA GLN A 190 -12.21 -0.19 1.64
C GLN A 190 -13.24 -0.07 0.52
N ILE A 191 -12.87 0.39 -0.67
CA ILE A 191 -13.75 0.41 -1.84
C ILE A 191 -14.19 -1.02 -2.22
N ASP A 192 -13.25 -1.96 -2.22
CA ASP A 192 -13.52 -3.39 -2.49
C ASP A 192 -14.35 -4.03 -1.36
N TRP A 193 -14.02 -3.74 -0.12
CA TRP A 193 -14.74 -4.28 1.05
C TRP A 193 -16.19 -3.81 1.09
N ALA A 194 -16.44 -2.52 0.89
CA ALA A 194 -17.79 -1.99 0.76
C ALA A 194 -18.56 -2.63 -0.42
N GLY A 195 -17.86 -2.94 -1.52
CA GLY A 195 -18.42 -3.70 -2.64
C GLY A 195 -18.82 -5.13 -2.25
N HIS A 196 -18.02 -5.82 -1.47
CA HIS A 196 -18.34 -7.16 -0.94
C HIS A 196 -19.54 -7.13 0.02
N ASP A 197 -19.65 -6.08 0.84
CA ASP A 197 -20.74 -5.88 1.80
C ASP A 197 -22.01 -5.34 1.13
N ASN A 198 -21.96 -5.00 -0.16
CA ASN A 198 -23.03 -4.32 -0.92
C ASN A 198 -23.43 -2.98 -0.30
N ASP A 199 -22.50 -2.28 0.35
CA ASP A 199 -22.71 -0.94 0.88
C ASP A 199 -22.29 0.12 -0.14
N ALA A 200 -23.27 0.59 -0.93
CA ALA A 200 -23.04 1.60 -1.95
C ALA A 200 -22.66 2.96 -1.38
N ASN A 201 -23.11 3.30 -0.17
CA ASN A 201 -22.81 4.59 0.45
C ASN A 201 -21.33 4.62 0.90
N GLU A 202 -20.89 3.59 1.59
CA GLU A 202 -19.50 3.46 2.01
C GLU A 202 -18.56 3.42 0.79
N MET A 203 -18.89 2.62 -0.23
CA MET A 203 -18.11 2.56 -1.47
C MET A 203 -17.95 3.95 -2.11
N ILE A 204 -19.01 4.77 -2.16
CA ILE A 204 -18.97 6.11 -2.75
C ILE A 204 -18.08 7.04 -1.91
N GLU A 205 -18.16 6.98 -0.59
CA GLU A 205 -17.35 7.85 0.28
C GLU A 205 -15.86 7.46 0.23
N GLU A 206 -15.55 6.17 0.22
CA GLU A 206 -14.18 5.68 0.03
C GLU A 206 -13.62 6.06 -1.35
N PHE A 207 -14.44 5.92 -2.40
CA PHE A 207 -14.02 6.30 -3.74
C PHE A 207 -13.79 7.82 -3.89
N LYS A 208 -14.57 8.66 -3.19
CA LYS A 208 -14.32 10.11 -3.17
C LYS A 208 -12.96 10.46 -2.55
N ASP A 209 -12.58 9.81 -1.44
CA ASP A 209 -11.27 10.04 -0.82
C ASP A 209 -10.13 9.54 -1.74
N PHE A 210 -10.34 8.41 -2.40
CA PHE A 210 -9.43 7.89 -3.41
C PHE A 210 -9.25 8.88 -4.58
N ASP A 211 -10.33 9.41 -5.15
CA ASP A 211 -10.26 10.37 -6.26
C ASP A 211 -9.59 11.69 -5.87
N LEU A 212 -9.79 12.14 -4.62
CA LEU A 212 -9.06 13.28 -4.06
C LEU A 212 -7.58 12.97 -3.83
N THR A 213 -7.24 11.73 -3.50
CA THR A 213 -5.86 11.27 -3.41
C THR A 213 -5.19 11.32 -4.79
N ILE A 214 -5.88 10.83 -5.83
CA ILE A 214 -5.40 10.93 -7.22
C ILE A 214 -5.17 12.39 -7.63
N ARG A 215 -6.05 13.33 -7.26
CA ARG A 215 -5.83 14.75 -7.50
C ARG A 215 -4.51 15.25 -6.90
N ASP A 216 -4.27 14.91 -5.64
CA ASP A 216 -3.06 15.37 -4.96
C ASP A 216 -1.80 14.75 -5.58
N LEU A 217 -1.88 13.48 -6.02
CA LEU A 217 -0.81 12.82 -6.76
C LEU A 217 -0.55 13.46 -8.12
N ILE A 218 -1.60 13.80 -8.88
CA ILE A 218 -1.48 14.52 -10.17
C ILE A 218 -0.79 15.87 -9.96
N ASN A 219 -1.18 16.61 -8.92
CA ASN A 219 -0.54 17.90 -8.61
C ASN A 219 0.95 17.71 -8.28
N PHE A 220 1.28 16.73 -7.45
CA PHE A 220 2.66 16.40 -7.11
C PHE A 220 3.50 16.08 -8.35
N VAL A 221 3.01 15.20 -9.22
CA VAL A 221 3.71 14.78 -10.45
C VAL A 221 3.90 15.98 -11.40
N ASN A 222 2.91 16.86 -11.51
CA ASN A 222 3.00 18.06 -12.37
C ASN A 222 4.01 19.09 -11.84
N GLU A 223 4.22 19.16 -10.53
CA GLU A 223 5.22 20.05 -9.92
C GLU A 223 6.63 19.45 -10.01
N ASP A 224 6.76 18.16 -9.77
CA ASP A 224 8.03 17.43 -9.76
C ASP A 224 8.59 17.21 -11.17
N ASN A 225 7.74 16.84 -12.15
CA ASN A 225 8.09 16.50 -13.55
C ASN A 225 9.07 15.33 -13.74
N GLU A 226 9.42 14.61 -12.69
CA GLU A 226 10.32 13.45 -12.71
C GLU A 226 9.66 12.17 -12.20
N THR A 227 8.46 12.30 -11.60
CA THR A 227 7.67 11.19 -11.05
C THR A 227 6.65 10.67 -12.06
N LEU A 228 6.54 9.35 -12.18
CA LEU A 228 5.50 8.64 -12.92
C LEU A 228 4.35 8.27 -11.96
N LEU A 229 3.12 8.61 -12.34
CA LEU A 229 1.89 8.16 -11.69
C LEU A 229 1.24 7.05 -12.50
#